data_bf1a173e11707440697536a94478283b
#
_entry.id   bf1a173e11707440697536a94478283b
#
_cell.length_a   1.000
_cell.length_b   1.000
_cell.length_c   1.000
_cell.angle_alpha   90.00
_cell.angle_beta   90.00
_cell.angle_gamma   90.00
#
_symmetry.space_group_name_H-M   'P 1'
#
loop_
_entity.id
_entity.type
_entity.pdbx_description
1 polymer ?
#
loop_
_entity_poly.entity_id
_entity_poly.type
_entity_poly.pdbx_seq_one_letter_code
_entity_poly.pdbx_strand_id
1 'polypeptide(L)'
;MFDIRFRRALLAAAFGVALAAPGQGPAAQTAPTDTGSGVQVPIAIIKAERDRPLPISRLNTVPDDAGVRGAELAVKDNNTTGRFTRQSFSLKRYDLPKSGDAAALIEQIASDGVGLVLVDASAERLLALADAARGKPLLLFNLGASDMRLREADCRANVAHIAPSRAMLTDALAQFLVLKKWTRWLLISGANPDDKAYADAVRTSAKKFGARIVAEKQYADKDSTTRTDTGHAQVQQQIATFTQVSTEHDVIVVADESEIFGPYLAYRSWSPRPVAGTSGLVPMSWHPAHEQWGATQIQNRFFTLAGRVMIPLDFHGCLAARAVGEAATRTNSGTFAAIRDYLLGPEFGVAAFKGQKVSIRPWNLQLRQPIAVATTELPVSWSPQAGFLHQRSELDTLGIDAPESKCKLQ
;
A
#
# COMPACT_ATOMS: atom_id res chain seq x y z
N MET A 1 -26.79 42.74 34.16
CA MET A 1 -28.05 43.20 34.74
C MET A 1 -29.16 42.52 33.97
N PHE A 2 -29.50 41.32 34.39
CA PHE A 2 -30.78 40.66 34.25
C PHE A 2 -30.70 39.27 34.93
N ASP A 3 -31.31 39.20 36.06
CA ASP A 3 -31.39 38.05 36.98
C ASP A 3 -32.69 37.29 36.65
N ILE A 4 -32.65 36.00 36.35
CA ILE A 4 -33.85 35.19 36.26
C ILE A 4 -33.65 33.95 37.13
N ARG A 5 -34.22 34.00 38.31
CA ARG A 5 -34.42 32.86 39.23
C ARG A 5 -35.54 31.99 38.72
N PHE A 6 -35.31 30.67 38.57
CA PHE A 6 -36.36 29.67 38.43
C PHE A 6 -36.50 28.82 39.68
N ARG A 7 -37.71 28.85 40.23
CA ARG A 7 -38.17 28.18 41.45
C ARG A 7 -38.30 26.67 41.21
N ARG A 8 -37.82 25.94 42.20
CA ARG A 8 -38.09 24.49 42.35
C ARG A 8 -39.54 24.29 42.83
N ALA A 9 -40.31 23.43 42.15
CA ALA A 9 -41.54 22.85 42.64
C ALA A 9 -41.31 21.37 42.92
N LEU A 10 -41.40 20.96 44.18
CA LEU A 10 -41.44 19.59 44.64
C LEU A 10 -42.90 19.06 44.49
N LEU A 11 -43.05 17.98 43.72
CA LEU A 11 -44.29 17.17 43.76
C LEU A 11 -43.90 15.82 44.36
N ALA A 12 -44.43 15.55 45.58
CA ALA A 12 -44.41 14.28 46.25
C ALA A 12 -45.53 13.42 45.67
N ALA A 13 -45.22 12.30 45.04
CA ALA A 13 -46.19 11.25 44.70
C ALA A 13 -45.94 10.02 45.58
N ALA A 14 -46.91 9.68 46.41
CA ALA A 14 -46.93 8.47 47.21
C ALA A 14 -47.21 7.27 46.30
N PHE A 15 -46.36 6.26 46.29
CA PHE A 15 -46.62 4.96 45.66
C PHE A 15 -46.87 3.92 46.72
N GLY A 16 -48.09 3.31 46.64
CA GLY A 16 -48.49 2.20 47.44
C GLY A 16 -47.76 0.89 47.04
N VAL A 17 -47.29 0.15 48.02
CA VAL A 17 -46.64 -1.15 47.86
C VAL A 17 -47.75 -2.21 47.67
N ALA A 18 -47.81 -2.81 46.48
CA ALA A 18 -48.58 -4.04 46.23
C ALA A 18 -47.59 -5.22 46.26
N LEU A 19 -47.73 -6.12 47.22
CA LEU A 19 -47.03 -7.39 47.24
C LEU A 19 -47.56 -8.29 46.13
N ALA A 20 -46.79 -8.60 45.14
CA ALA A 20 -47.06 -9.63 44.13
C ALA A 20 -46.18 -10.87 44.42
N ALA A 21 -46.85 -12.04 44.35
CA ALA A 21 -46.25 -13.36 44.54
C ALA A 21 -45.17 -13.68 43.44
N PRO A 22 -44.19 -14.58 43.72
CA PRO A 22 -43.16 -14.91 42.75
C PRO A 22 -43.74 -15.74 41.60
N GLY A 23 -43.91 -15.11 40.43
CA GLY A 23 -44.15 -15.79 39.16
C GLY A 23 -42.90 -16.48 38.68
N GLN A 24 -42.98 -17.75 38.32
CA GLN A 24 -41.95 -18.50 37.65
C GLN A 24 -41.62 -17.82 36.30
N GLY A 25 -40.43 -17.27 36.19
CA GLY A 25 -39.92 -16.73 34.92
C GLY A 25 -39.73 -17.85 33.88
N PRO A 26 -39.92 -17.55 32.57
CA PRO A 26 -39.68 -18.55 31.54
C PRO A 26 -38.20 -18.99 31.59
N ALA A 27 -37.99 -20.30 31.56
CA ALA A 27 -36.65 -20.91 31.48
C ALA A 27 -35.89 -20.30 30.31
N ALA A 28 -34.72 -19.76 30.61
CA ALA A 28 -33.78 -19.32 29.57
C ALA A 28 -33.47 -20.53 28.66
N GLN A 29 -34.01 -20.49 27.45
CA GLN A 29 -33.58 -21.41 26.40
C GLN A 29 -32.10 -21.17 26.16
N THR A 30 -31.26 -22.09 26.62
CA THR A 30 -29.86 -22.18 26.20
C THR A 30 -29.85 -22.35 24.70
N ALA A 31 -29.39 -21.31 24.01
CA ALA A 31 -29.12 -21.41 22.57
C ALA A 31 -28.23 -22.64 22.32
N PRO A 32 -28.53 -23.46 21.30
CA PRO A 32 -27.72 -24.60 20.98
C PRO A 32 -26.31 -24.13 20.69
N THR A 33 -25.34 -24.61 21.45
CA THR A 33 -23.91 -24.52 21.12
C THR A 33 -23.69 -25.39 19.90
N ASP A 34 -23.88 -24.81 18.73
CA ASP A 34 -23.52 -25.41 17.44
C ASP A 34 -21.98 -25.48 17.34
N THR A 35 -21.45 -26.64 17.71
CA THR A 35 -20.01 -27.00 17.55
C THR A 35 -19.69 -27.39 16.11
N GLY A 36 -20.41 -26.87 15.14
CA GLY A 36 -20.04 -26.97 13.74
C GLY A 36 -18.69 -26.26 13.52
N SER A 37 -17.66 -27.01 13.12
CA SER A 37 -16.35 -26.46 12.80
C SER A 37 -16.50 -25.37 11.73
N GLY A 38 -16.39 -24.10 12.14
CA GLY A 38 -16.47 -22.96 11.25
C GLY A 38 -15.37 -23.04 10.17
N VAL A 39 -15.61 -22.39 9.05
CA VAL A 39 -14.66 -22.33 7.92
C VAL A 39 -13.36 -21.64 8.37
N GLN A 40 -12.24 -22.35 8.27
CA GLN A 40 -10.92 -21.80 8.59
C GLN A 40 -10.28 -21.21 7.34
N VAL A 41 -9.72 -20.01 7.45
CA VAL A 41 -9.03 -19.29 6.36
C VAL A 41 -7.62 -18.90 6.86
N PRO A 42 -6.63 -19.80 6.73
CA PRO A 42 -5.27 -19.49 7.12
C PRO A 42 -4.61 -18.60 6.08
N ILE A 43 -3.88 -17.58 6.55
CA ILE A 43 -3.11 -16.64 5.75
C ILE A 43 -1.65 -16.69 6.23
N ALA A 44 -0.71 -16.75 5.31
CA ALA A 44 0.71 -16.60 5.60
C ALA A 44 1.19 -15.19 5.25
N ILE A 45 2.21 -14.69 5.97
CA ILE A 45 2.99 -13.54 5.54
C ILE A 45 4.48 -13.90 5.57
N ILE A 46 5.14 -13.76 4.41
CA ILE A 46 6.58 -13.94 4.26
C ILE A 46 7.28 -12.57 4.38
N LYS A 47 8.26 -12.49 5.27
CA LYS A 47 9.20 -11.39 5.38
C LYS A 47 10.55 -11.85 4.82
N ALA A 48 10.86 -11.49 3.58
CA ALA A 48 12.16 -11.77 3.01
C ALA A 48 13.16 -10.68 3.40
N GLU A 49 14.30 -11.09 3.95
CA GLU A 49 15.40 -10.19 4.25
C GLU A 49 15.92 -9.56 2.96
N ARG A 50 16.12 -8.25 2.97
CA ARG A 50 16.68 -7.49 1.85
C ARG A 50 17.70 -6.47 2.34
N ASP A 51 18.66 -6.15 1.47
CA ASP A 51 19.56 -5.03 1.71
C ASP A 51 18.74 -3.74 1.59
N ARG A 52 18.70 -3.01 2.69
CA ARG A 52 18.18 -1.66 2.71
C ARG A 52 19.32 -0.71 2.94
N PRO A 53 19.46 0.32 2.10
CA PRO A 53 20.41 1.36 2.41
C PRO A 53 20.08 1.97 3.77
N LEU A 54 21.09 2.48 4.47
CA LEU A 54 20.86 3.21 5.72
C LEU A 54 20.00 4.45 5.41
N PRO A 55 18.92 4.71 6.14
CA PRO A 55 18.10 5.88 5.90
C PRO A 55 18.89 7.16 6.18
N ILE A 56 18.63 8.23 5.42
CA ILE A 56 19.22 9.55 5.69
C ILE A 56 18.85 10.04 7.09
N SER A 57 17.64 9.73 7.53
CA SER A 57 17.15 10.08 8.86
C SER A 57 16.67 8.84 9.60
N ARG A 58 17.05 8.74 10.88
CA ARG A 58 16.51 7.71 11.77
C ARG A 58 15.00 7.80 11.98
N LEU A 59 14.38 8.94 11.62
CA LEU A 59 12.93 9.10 11.63
C LEU A 59 12.24 8.32 10.51
N ASN A 60 12.97 7.97 9.45
CA ASN A 60 12.44 7.27 8.26
C ASN A 60 12.76 5.77 8.26
N THR A 61 13.08 5.19 9.41
CA THR A 61 13.33 3.74 9.49
C THR A 61 12.06 2.97 9.21
N VAL A 62 12.15 1.96 8.34
CA VAL A 62 11.06 1.01 8.12
C VAL A 62 11.03 0.01 9.27
N PRO A 63 9.94 -0.10 10.04
CA PRO A 63 9.83 -1.05 11.14
C PRO A 63 9.93 -2.50 10.68
N ASP A 64 10.50 -3.38 11.49
CA ASP A 64 10.65 -4.81 11.16
C ASP A 64 9.30 -5.52 11.03
N ASP A 65 8.29 -5.04 11.75
CA ASP A 65 6.93 -5.55 11.71
C ASP A 65 6.06 -4.90 10.62
N ALA A 66 6.64 -4.03 9.78
CA ALA A 66 5.91 -3.40 8.68
C ALA A 66 5.28 -4.43 7.74
N GLY A 67 4.04 -4.21 7.37
CA GLY A 67 3.21 -5.15 6.61
C GLY A 67 2.53 -6.21 7.48
N VAL A 68 3.23 -6.75 8.48
CA VAL A 68 2.68 -7.75 9.42
C VAL A 68 1.55 -7.14 10.26
N ARG A 69 1.81 -5.98 10.88
CA ARG A 69 0.80 -5.29 11.70
C ARG A 69 -0.42 -4.86 10.90
N GLY A 70 -0.22 -4.48 9.64
CA GLY A 70 -1.34 -4.20 8.73
C GLY A 70 -2.20 -5.44 8.48
N ALA A 71 -1.59 -6.57 8.18
CA ALA A 71 -2.28 -7.84 7.98
C ALA A 71 -3.00 -8.31 9.26
N GLU A 72 -2.36 -8.19 10.43
CA GLU A 72 -2.98 -8.51 11.73
C GLU A 72 -4.25 -7.68 11.98
N LEU A 73 -4.20 -6.37 11.68
CA LEU A 73 -5.38 -5.51 11.82
C LEU A 73 -6.55 -6.03 10.97
N ALA A 74 -6.29 -6.35 9.70
CA ALA A 74 -7.32 -6.85 8.81
C ALA A 74 -7.83 -8.24 9.22
N VAL A 75 -6.97 -9.13 9.68
CA VAL A 75 -7.38 -10.44 10.22
C VAL A 75 -8.28 -10.28 11.44
N LYS A 76 -7.98 -9.34 12.34
CA LYS A 76 -8.84 -9.00 13.48
C LYS A 76 -10.21 -8.50 13.01
N ASP A 77 -10.25 -7.67 11.97
CA ASP A 77 -11.50 -7.17 11.39
C ASP A 77 -12.31 -8.29 10.71
N ASN A 78 -11.63 -9.13 9.92
CA ASN A 78 -12.25 -10.28 9.28
C ASN A 78 -12.86 -11.22 10.32
N ASN A 79 -12.20 -11.46 11.44
CA ASN A 79 -12.72 -12.27 12.54
C ASN A 79 -13.95 -11.63 13.23
N THR A 80 -14.06 -10.30 13.23
CA THR A 80 -15.26 -9.63 13.75
C THR A 80 -16.48 -9.96 12.88
N THR A 81 -16.33 -9.90 11.56
CA THR A 81 -17.37 -10.32 10.60
C THR A 81 -17.55 -11.84 10.63
N GLY A 82 -16.47 -12.59 10.76
CA GLY A 82 -16.41 -14.05 10.79
C GLY A 82 -17.28 -14.68 11.87
N ARG A 83 -17.48 -14.00 13.01
CA ARG A 83 -18.42 -14.46 14.06
C ARG A 83 -19.85 -14.65 13.54
N PHE A 84 -20.26 -13.84 12.57
CA PHE A 84 -21.60 -13.92 11.98
C PHE A 84 -21.64 -14.87 10.78
N THR A 85 -20.53 -14.99 10.05
CA THR A 85 -20.42 -15.86 8.85
C THR A 85 -19.86 -17.25 9.16
N ARG A 86 -19.58 -17.56 10.44
CA ARG A 86 -18.92 -18.80 10.90
C ARG A 86 -17.58 -19.02 10.22
N GLN A 87 -16.80 -17.96 10.02
CA GLN A 87 -15.48 -17.98 9.44
C GLN A 87 -14.44 -17.52 10.46
N SER A 88 -13.27 -18.15 10.46
CA SER A 88 -12.16 -17.81 11.33
C SER A 88 -10.90 -17.61 10.49
N PHE A 89 -10.22 -16.50 10.71
CA PHE A 89 -9.01 -16.11 9.98
C PHE A 89 -7.81 -16.14 10.92
N SER A 90 -6.72 -16.71 10.44
CA SER A 90 -5.44 -16.73 11.16
C SER A 90 -4.31 -16.17 10.29
N LEU A 91 -3.29 -15.62 10.92
CA LEU A 91 -2.09 -15.12 10.25
C LEU A 91 -0.86 -15.82 10.85
N LYS A 92 -0.02 -16.41 9.99
CA LYS A 92 1.26 -16.99 10.38
C LYS A 92 2.39 -16.28 9.66
N ARG A 93 3.37 -15.76 10.40
CA ARG A 93 4.57 -15.14 9.86
C ARG A 93 5.64 -16.19 9.57
N TYR A 94 6.31 -16.03 8.44
CA TYR A 94 7.48 -16.76 8.04
C TYR A 94 8.58 -15.78 7.65
N ASP A 95 9.77 -16.00 8.15
CA ASP A 95 10.93 -15.18 7.82
C ASP A 95 11.82 -15.93 6.82
N LEU A 96 12.24 -15.24 5.76
CA LEU A 96 13.12 -15.78 4.73
C LEU A 96 14.45 -15.01 4.76
N PRO A 97 15.48 -15.54 5.42
CA PRO A 97 16.82 -14.95 5.45
C PRO A 97 17.41 -14.79 4.04
N LYS A 98 18.47 -13.98 3.88
CA LYS A 98 19.15 -13.80 2.59
C LYS A 98 19.62 -15.12 1.98
N SER A 99 20.18 -15.99 2.81
CA SER A 99 20.63 -17.35 2.42
C SER A 99 19.51 -18.39 2.43
N GLY A 100 18.28 -17.98 2.78
CA GLY A 100 17.15 -18.91 2.91
C GLY A 100 16.67 -19.45 1.56
N ASP A 101 16.29 -20.72 1.55
CA ASP A 101 15.74 -21.40 0.37
C ASP A 101 14.26 -21.10 0.21
N ALA A 102 13.92 -20.45 -0.90
CA ALA A 102 12.54 -20.11 -1.26
C ALA A 102 11.68 -21.35 -1.51
N ALA A 103 12.25 -22.42 -2.11
CA ALA A 103 11.52 -23.66 -2.40
C ALA A 103 11.17 -24.40 -1.12
N ALA A 104 12.12 -24.56 -0.20
CA ALA A 104 11.88 -25.19 1.09
C ALA A 104 10.80 -24.43 1.91
N LEU A 105 10.83 -23.09 1.89
CA LEU A 105 9.81 -22.28 2.57
C LEU A 105 8.42 -22.48 1.96
N ILE A 106 8.29 -22.50 0.64
CA ILE A 106 7.02 -22.75 -0.05
C ILE A 106 6.48 -24.15 0.26
N GLU A 107 7.34 -25.18 0.30
CA GLU A 107 6.93 -26.53 0.72
C GLU A 107 6.40 -26.54 2.15
N GLN A 108 7.08 -25.86 3.06
CA GLN A 108 6.61 -25.73 4.45
C GLN A 108 5.23 -25.06 4.53
N ILE A 109 5.03 -23.93 3.82
CA ILE A 109 3.75 -23.22 3.81
C ILE A 109 2.63 -24.09 3.23
N ALA A 110 2.92 -24.81 2.15
CA ALA A 110 1.97 -25.74 1.53
C ALA A 110 1.61 -26.91 2.48
N SER A 111 2.60 -27.47 3.19
CA SER A 111 2.38 -28.52 4.19
C SER A 111 1.58 -28.06 5.40
N ASP A 112 1.69 -26.76 5.75
CA ASP A 112 0.87 -26.12 6.80
C ASP A 112 -0.59 -25.87 6.31
N GLY A 113 -0.93 -26.21 5.08
CA GLY A 113 -2.27 -26.04 4.50
C GLY A 113 -2.64 -24.61 4.16
N VAL A 114 -1.66 -23.70 3.98
CA VAL A 114 -1.90 -22.29 3.69
C VAL A 114 -1.79 -22.04 2.20
N GLY A 115 -2.89 -21.56 1.58
CA GLY A 115 -2.94 -21.24 0.14
C GLY A 115 -2.79 -19.76 -0.19
N LEU A 116 -2.93 -18.85 0.78
CA LEU A 116 -2.98 -17.40 0.60
C LEU A 116 -1.79 -16.76 1.31
N VAL A 117 -0.84 -16.24 0.54
CA VAL A 117 0.49 -15.87 1.04
C VAL A 117 0.81 -14.42 0.71
N LEU A 118 0.90 -13.58 1.71
CA LEU A 118 1.36 -12.20 1.61
C LEU A 118 2.90 -12.19 1.56
N VAL A 119 3.50 -11.41 0.65
CA VAL A 119 4.95 -11.44 0.44
C VAL A 119 5.55 -10.04 0.45
N ASP A 120 6.39 -9.76 1.44
CA ASP A 120 7.28 -8.60 1.47
C ASP A 120 8.69 -9.05 1.07
N ALA A 121 9.03 -8.88 -0.22
CA ALA A 121 10.28 -9.34 -0.81
C ALA A 121 10.76 -8.40 -1.93
N SER A 122 12.05 -8.49 -2.31
CA SER A 122 12.53 -7.93 -3.58
C SER A 122 11.91 -8.65 -4.78
N ALA A 123 12.02 -8.07 -5.97
CA ALA A 123 11.51 -8.68 -7.19
C ALA A 123 12.10 -10.07 -7.45
N GLU A 124 13.41 -10.25 -7.24
CA GLU A 124 14.12 -11.51 -7.42
C GLU A 124 13.60 -12.59 -6.47
N ARG A 125 13.46 -12.24 -5.19
CA ARG A 125 12.98 -13.17 -4.16
C ARG A 125 11.50 -13.52 -4.37
N LEU A 126 10.69 -12.54 -4.79
CA LEU A 126 9.29 -12.79 -5.14
C LEU A 126 9.17 -13.76 -6.31
N LEU A 127 9.98 -13.61 -7.36
CA LEU A 127 10.01 -14.53 -8.50
C LEU A 127 10.45 -15.95 -8.07
N ALA A 128 11.48 -16.06 -7.25
CA ALA A 128 11.92 -17.36 -6.73
C ALA A 128 10.80 -18.06 -5.93
N LEU A 129 10.08 -17.32 -5.07
CA LEU A 129 8.92 -17.85 -4.34
C LEU A 129 7.77 -18.24 -5.28
N ALA A 130 7.49 -17.41 -6.30
CA ALA A 130 6.41 -17.65 -7.25
C ALA A 130 6.70 -18.88 -8.13
N ASP A 131 7.94 -19.03 -8.57
CA ASP A 131 8.36 -20.19 -9.37
C ASP A 131 8.34 -21.49 -8.55
N ALA A 132 8.74 -21.44 -7.28
CA ALA A 132 8.62 -22.57 -6.34
C ALA A 132 7.16 -22.93 -6.03
N ALA A 133 6.25 -21.95 -6.08
CA ALA A 133 4.82 -22.15 -5.85
C ALA A 133 4.07 -22.63 -7.11
N ARG A 134 4.72 -22.73 -8.26
CA ARG A 134 4.08 -23.11 -9.52
C ARG A 134 3.48 -24.51 -9.42
N GLY A 135 2.23 -24.66 -9.87
CA GLY A 135 1.48 -25.91 -9.81
C GLY A 135 0.92 -26.28 -8.43
N LYS A 136 1.19 -25.46 -7.40
CA LYS A 136 0.62 -25.64 -6.07
C LYS A 136 -0.62 -24.75 -5.89
N PRO A 137 -1.55 -25.08 -4.98
CA PRO A 137 -2.71 -24.22 -4.66
C PRO A 137 -2.28 -23.03 -3.81
N LEU A 138 -1.44 -22.16 -4.38
CA LEU A 138 -0.87 -20.97 -3.71
C LEU A 138 -1.08 -19.73 -4.57
N LEU A 139 -1.58 -18.66 -3.95
CA LEU A 139 -1.64 -17.30 -4.50
C LEU A 139 -0.80 -16.38 -3.62
N LEU A 140 0.20 -15.75 -4.22
CA LEU A 140 1.11 -14.82 -3.58
C LEU A 140 0.61 -13.39 -3.78
N PHE A 141 0.57 -12.57 -2.72
CA PHE A 141 0.23 -11.16 -2.78
C PHE A 141 1.49 -10.33 -2.60
N ASN A 142 1.97 -9.70 -3.66
CA ASN A 142 3.14 -8.81 -3.61
C ASN A 142 2.81 -7.54 -2.83
N LEU A 143 3.47 -7.33 -1.70
CA LEU A 143 3.28 -6.16 -0.84
C LEU A 143 4.33 -5.06 -1.06
N GLY A 144 5.50 -5.36 -1.63
CA GLY A 144 6.62 -4.44 -1.58
C GLY A 144 7.36 -4.16 -2.89
N ALA A 145 7.37 -5.08 -3.86
CA ALA A 145 8.11 -4.89 -5.10
C ALA A 145 7.31 -4.07 -6.13
N SER A 146 7.86 -2.90 -6.53
CA SER A 146 7.26 -1.98 -7.51
C SER A 146 7.76 -2.16 -8.94
N ASP A 147 8.60 -3.15 -9.17
CA ASP A 147 9.30 -3.41 -10.42
C ASP A 147 8.35 -3.67 -11.58
N MET A 148 8.60 -2.98 -12.70
CA MET A 148 7.77 -3.08 -13.88
C MET A 148 7.80 -4.48 -14.51
N ARG A 149 8.96 -5.16 -14.52
CA ARG A 149 9.11 -6.49 -15.11
C ARG A 149 8.17 -7.54 -14.51
N LEU A 150 7.81 -7.40 -13.23
CA LEU A 150 6.85 -8.29 -12.56
C LEU A 150 5.41 -8.19 -13.10
N ARG A 151 5.08 -7.10 -13.80
CA ARG A 151 3.78 -6.82 -14.43
C ARG A 151 3.84 -6.96 -15.95
N GLU A 152 5.01 -7.30 -16.49
CA GLU A 152 5.28 -7.46 -17.91
C GLU A 152 5.96 -8.80 -18.20
N ALA A 153 7.25 -8.82 -18.56
CA ALA A 153 7.96 -10.00 -19.04
C ALA A 153 8.06 -11.12 -18.00
N ASP A 154 8.19 -10.77 -16.72
CA ASP A 154 8.35 -11.72 -15.62
C ASP A 154 7.04 -11.92 -14.82
N CYS A 155 5.89 -11.63 -15.41
CA CYS A 155 4.62 -11.80 -14.71
C CYS A 155 4.32 -13.30 -14.46
N ARG A 156 3.64 -13.58 -13.34
CA ARG A 156 3.27 -14.95 -12.92
C ARG A 156 1.78 -15.01 -12.59
N ALA A 157 1.11 -16.06 -13.06
CA ALA A 157 -0.32 -16.29 -12.84
C ALA A 157 -0.70 -16.53 -11.37
N ASN A 158 0.27 -16.83 -10.52
CA ASN A 158 0.09 -17.03 -9.08
C ASN A 158 0.56 -15.84 -8.22
N VAL A 159 0.75 -14.63 -8.82
CA VAL A 159 1.16 -13.42 -8.10
C VAL A 159 0.20 -12.28 -8.37
N ALA A 160 -0.57 -11.89 -7.35
CA ALA A 160 -1.37 -10.67 -7.35
C ALA A 160 -0.56 -9.51 -6.74
N HIS A 161 -0.56 -8.34 -7.38
CA HIS A 161 0.25 -7.20 -6.94
C HIS A 161 -0.60 -6.19 -6.19
N ILE A 162 -0.42 -6.11 -4.86
CA ILE A 162 -1.07 -5.08 -4.01
C ILE A 162 -0.26 -3.78 -4.03
N ALA A 163 1.07 -3.89 -3.95
CA ALA A 163 1.95 -2.74 -4.14
C ALA A 163 1.76 -2.13 -5.54
N PRO A 164 1.67 -0.80 -5.68
CA PRO A 164 1.66 -0.16 -6.98
C PRO A 164 2.99 -0.37 -7.71
N SER A 165 2.94 -0.41 -9.04
CA SER A 165 4.14 -0.39 -9.86
C SER A 165 4.74 1.02 -9.93
N ARG A 166 6.04 1.12 -10.29
CA ARG A 166 6.68 2.43 -10.55
C ARG A 166 5.89 3.24 -11.57
N ALA A 167 5.34 2.60 -12.63
CA ALA A 167 4.51 3.30 -13.60
C ALA A 167 3.22 3.87 -12.97
N MET A 168 2.55 3.16 -12.06
CA MET A 168 1.37 3.71 -11.37
C MET A 168 1.73 4.94 -10.53
N LEU A 169 2.87 4.91 -9.85
CA LEU A 169 3.36 6.01 -9.03
C LEU A 169 3.71 7.23 -9.89
N THR A 170 4.51 7.02 -10.93
CA THR A 170 4.95 8.11 -11.80
C THR A 170 3.82 8.66 -12.67
N ASP A 171 2.86 7.84 -13.09
CA ASP A 171 1.65 8.29 -13.80
C ASP A 171 0.77 9.16 -12.91
N ALA A 172 0.58 8.77 -11.66
CA ALA A 172 -0.18 9.56 -10.69
C ALA A 172 0.44 10.94 -10.46
N LEU A 173 1.76 10.98 -10.33
CA LEU A 173 2.51 12.23 -10.22
C LEU A 173 2.42 13.06 -11.50
N ALA A 174 2.62 12.44 -12.67
CA ALA A 174 2.57 13.11 -13.96
C ALA A 174 1.21 13.78 -14.22
N GLN A 175 0.11 13.08 -13.94
CA GLN A 175 -1.24 13.66 -14.03
C GLN A 175 -1.38 14.90 -13.17
N PHE A 176 -0.91 14.85 -11.92
CA PHE A 176 -0.96 16.00 -11.01
C PHE A 176 -0.12 17.18 -11.51
N LEU A 177 1.12 16.94 -11.93
CA LEU A 177 2.00 17.99 -12.44
C LEU A 177 1.43 18.65 -13.70
N VAL A 178 0.88 17.86 -14.63
CA VAL A 178 0.26 18.37 -15.85
C VAL A 178 -1.02 19.15 -15.54
N LEU A 179 -1.84 18.69 -14.59
CA LEU A 179 -3.01 19.44 -14.12
C LEU A 179 -2.62 20.82 -13.57
N LYS A 180 -1.47 20.91 -12.88
CA LYS A 180 -0.90 22.18 -12.38
C LYS A 180 -0.24 23.01 -13.47
N LYS A 181 -0.20 22.54 -14.74
CA LYS A 181 0.52 23.16 -15.85
C LYS A 181 2.03 23.19 -15.68
N TRP A 182 2.59 22.36 -14.80
CA TRP A 182 4.02 22.14 -14.65
C TRP A 182 4.47 21.07 -15.65
N THR A 183 4.61 21.47 -16.90
CA THR A 183 4.83 20.54 -18.03
C THR A 183 6.27 20.46 -18.49
N ARG A 184 7.16 21.35 -17.98
CA ARG A 184 8.59 21.35 -18.31
C ARG A 184 9.37 20.83 -17.11
N TRP A 185 9.97 19.66 -17.24
CA TRP A 185 10.61 18.96 -16.13
C TRP A 185 12.12 18.97 -16.27
N LEU A 186 12.83 19.30 -15.17
CA LEU A 186 14.22 18.94 -14.96
C LEU A 186 14.24 17.58 -14.25
N LEU A 187 14.66 16.52 -14.95
CA LEU A 187 14.80 15.19 -14.35
C LEU A 187 16.19 15.04 -13.73
N ILE A 188 16.25 14.68 -12.46
CA ILE A 188 17.49 14.34 -11.75
C ILE A 188 17.37 12.91 -11.23
N SER A 189 18.25 12.03 -11.72
CA SER A 189 18.30 10.63 -11.33
C SER A 189 19.57 10.29 -10.55
N GLY A 190 19.49 9.32 -9.66
CA GLY A 190 20.65 8.64 -9.10
C GLY A 190 21.31 7.67 -10.09
N ALA A 191 22.40 7.04 -9.65
CA ALA A 191 23.17 6.11 -10.48
C ALA A 191 22.81 4.63 -10.23
N ASN A 192 22.08 4.33 -9.15
CA ASN A 192 21.72 2.96 -8.78
C ASN A 192 20.65 2.37 -9.72
N PRO A 193 20.56 1.05 -9.84
CA PRO A 193 19.58 0.41 -10.72
C PRO A 193 18.13 0.84 -10.47
N ASP A 194 17.71 0.95 -9.20
CA ASP A 194 16.35 1.34 -8.84
C ASP A 194 16.07 2.82 -9.19
N ASP A 195 17.05 3.71 -9.00
CA ASP A 195 16.95 5.12 -9.41
C ASP A 195 16.75 5.26 -10.91
N LYS A 196 17.51 4.47 -11.70
CA LYS A 196 17.36 4.42 -13.17
C LYS A 196 16.00 3.88 -13.58
N ALA A 197 15.53 2.80 -12.93
CA ALA A 197 14.22 2.23 -13.20
C ALA A 197 13.08 3.22 -12.91
N TYR A 198 13.20 3.99 -11.83
CA TYR A 198 12.24 5.06 -11.54
C TYR A 198 12.33 6.19 -12.59
N ALA A 199 13.53 6.61 -13.00
CA ALA A 199 13.72 7.62 -14.04
C ALA A 199 13.12 7.18 -15.39
N ASP A 200 13.26 5.90 -15.76
CA ASP A 200 12.63 5.34 -16.97
C ASP A 200 11.09 5.38 -16.89
N ALA A 201 10.54 5.08 -15.74
CA ALA A 201 9.10 5.23 -15.51
C ALA A 201 8.65 6.70 -15.62
N VAL A 202 9.43 7.65 -15.06
CA VAL A 202 9.17 9.10 -15.20
C VAL A 202 9.19 9.53 -16.67
N ARG A 203 10.15 9.07 -17.47
CA ARG A 203 10.23 9.40 -18.91
C ARG A 203 9.00 8.88 -19.66
N THR A 204 8.57 7.67 -19.33
CA THR A 204 7.37 7.06 -19.91
C THR A 204 6.12 7.85 -19.54
N SER A 205 5.95 8.21 -18.27
CA SER A 205 4.81 8.99 -17.79
C SER A 205 4.81 10.41 -18.37
N ALA A 206 5.98 11.05 -18.50
CA ALA A 206 6.09 12.36 -19.14
C ALA A 206 5.53 12.32 -20.57
N LYS A 207 5.96 11.34 -21.36
CA LYS A 207 5.46 11.13 -22.74
C LYS A 207 3.95 10.83 -22.75
N LYS A 208 3.48 9.95 -21.88
CA LYS A 208 2.08 9.50 -21.78
C LYS A 208 1.13 10.68 -21.52
N PHE A 209 1.51 11.61 -20.65
CA PHE A 209 0.66 12.72 -20.22
C PHE A 209 1.04 14.08 -20.84
N GLY A 210 1.94 14.12 -21.82
CA GLY A 210 2.25 15.33 -22.58
C GLY A 210 3.15 16.32 -21.85
N ALA A 211 3.93 15.90 -20.86
CA ALA A 211 5.01 16.67 -20.28
C ALA A 211 6.30 16.50 -21.07
N ARG A 212 7.26 17.42 -20.89
CA ARG A 212 8.57 17.39 -21.54
C ARG A 212 9.69 17.45 -20.52
N ILE A 213 10.62 16.52 -20.59
CA ILE A 213 11.88 16.60 -19.88
C ILE A 213 12.77 17.54 -20.68
N VAL A 214 12.96 18.75 -20.16
CA VAL A 214 13.69 19.83 -20.85
C VAL A 214 15.18 19.82 -20.52
N ALA A 215 15.56 19.20 -19.41
CA ALA A 215 16.94 18.92 -19.04
C ALA A 215 16.98 17.67 -18.18
N GLU A 216 18.08 16.95 -18.23
CA GLU A 216 18.31 15.75 -17.46
C GLU A 216 19.71 15.72 -16.89
N LYS A 217 19.86 15.32 -15.64
CA LYS A 217 21.14 15.16 -14.95
C LYS A 217 21.15 13.87 -14.15
N GLN A 218 22.29 13.20 -14.13
CA GLN A 218 22.53 12.06 -13.27
C GLN A 218 23.48 12.46 -12.15
N TYR A 219 23.01 12.28 -10.91
CA TYR A 219 23.87 12.43 -9.74
C TYR A 219 24.68 11.15 -9.57
N ALA A 220 25.99 11.25 -9.75
CA ALA A 220 26.91 10.17 -9.49
C ALA A 220 27.57 10.42 -8.12
N ASP A 221 27.30 9.57 -7.17
CA ASP A 221 28.07 9.53 -5.94
C ASP A 221 29.47 8.99 -6.30
N LYS A 222 30.45 9.89 -6.25
CA LYS A 222 31.84 9.53 -6.59
C LYS A 222 32.55 8.80 -5.46
N ASP A 223 32.02 8.93 -4.24
CA ASP A 223 32.60 8.33 -3.04
C ASP A 223 31.49 7.59 -2.28
N SER A 224 31.65 6.29 -2.07
CA SER A 224 30.74 5.43 -1.30
C SER A 224 30.54 5.84 0.19
N THR A 225 30.99 7.04 0.54
CA THR A 225 30.99 7.63 1.88
C THR A 225 29.80 8.56 2.14
N THR A 226 28.79 8.59 1.27
CA THR A 226 27.62 9.51 1.33
C THR A 226 26.90 9.50 2.68
N ARG A 227 27.06 8.43 3.45
CA ARG A 227 26.36 8.27 4.74
C ARG A 227 27.27 8.43 5.97
N THR A 228 28.50 8.87 5.75
CA THR A 228 29.37 9.37 6.84
C THR A 228 29.08 10.85 7.08
N ASP A 229 29.43 11.37 8.25
CA ASP A 229 29.19 12.78 8.60
C ASP A 229 29.77 13.75 7.54
N THR A 230 30.93 13.41 6.99
CA THR A 230 31.55 14.20 5.92
C THR A 230 30.86 14.07 4.56
N GLY A 231 30.30 12.89 4.23
CA GLY A 231 29.59 12.63 2.97
C GLY A 231 28.31 13.44 2.84
N HIS A 232 27.49 13.53 3.89
CA HIS A 232 26.28 14.36 3.88
C HIS A 232 26.59 15.85 3.65
N ALA A 233 27.64 16.37 4.26
CA ALA A 233 28.06 17.75 4.05
C ALA A 233 28.45 18.01 2.59
N GLN A 234 29.15 17.07 1.95
CA GLN A 234 29.55 17.19 0.53
C GLN A 234 28.36 17.18 -0.40
N VAL A 235 27.39 16.27 -0.23
CA VAL A 235 26.17 16.25 -1.02
C VAL A 235 25.42 17.57 -0.90
N GLN A 236 25.23 18.09 0.31
CA GLN A 236 24.54 19.35 0.55
C GLN A 236 25.23 20.54 -0.14
N GLN A 237 26.56 20.58 -0.17
CA GLN A 237 27.31 21.66 -0.82
C GLN A 237 27.26 21.59 -2.34
N GLN A 238 27.22 20.38 -2.92
CA GLN A 238 27.21 20.17 -4.35
C GLN A 238 25.86 20.45 -5.03
N ILE A 239 24.74 20.25 -4.31
CA ILE A 239 23.39 20.33 -4.88
C ILE A 239 23.11 21.64 -5.59
N ALA A 240 23.47 22.78 -5.01
CA ALA A 240 23.21 24.08 -5.63
C ALA A 240 23.88 24.21 -7.02
N THR A 241 25.17 23.91 -7.10
CA THR A 241 25.91 23.95 -8.36
C THR A 241 25.45 22.85 -9.32
N PHE A 242 25.21 21.66 -8.82
CA PHE A 242 24.76 20.53 -9.61
C PHE A 242 23.41 20.80 -10.28
N THR A 243 22.50 21.50 -9.62
CA THR A 243 21.16 21.79 -10.15
C THR A 243 21.09 22.98 -11.09
N GLN A 244 22.21 23.67 -11.36
CA GLN A 244 22.27 24.75 -12.36
C GLN A 244 22.01 24.20 -13.76
N VAL A 245 20.98 24.71 -14.43
CA VAL A 245 20.65 24.47 -15.83
C VAL A 245 20.26 25.78 -16.50
N SER A 246 20.63 25.92 -17.77
CA SER A 246 20.24 27.10 -18.57
C SER A 246 18.81 27.05 -19.08
N THR A 247 18.22 25.85 -19.11
CA THR A 247 16.86 25.64 -19.63
C THR A 247 15.83 25.91 -18.55
N GLU A 248 14.83 26.71 -18.86
CA GLU A 248 13.69 26.91 -17.97
C GLU A 248 12.89 25.64 -17.74
N HIS A 249 12.57 25.39 -16.51
CA HIS A 249 11.74 24.27 -16.06
C HIS A 249 10.74 24.71 -15.01
N ASP A 250 9.62 23.97 -14.89
CA ASP A 250 8.54 24.29 -13.96
C ASP A 250 8.70 23.51 -12.63
N VAL A 251 9.29 22.32 -12.69
CA VAL A 251 9.45 21.40 -11.56
C VAL A 251 10.73 20.59 -11.71
N ILE A 252 11.35 20.23 -10.59
CA ILE A 252 12.45 19.28 -10.51
C ILE A 252 11.83 17.93 -10.19
N VAL A 253 11.97 16.95 -11.11
CA VAL A 253 11.52 15.57 -10.88
C VAL A 253 12.71 14.72 -10.48
N VAL A 254 12.58 14.04 -9.35
CA VAL A 254 13.65 13.29 -8.69
C VAL A 254 13.40 11.80 -8.80
N ALA A 255 14.45 11.08 -9.20
CA ALA A 255 14.50 9.63 -9.21
C ALA A 255 15.69 9.17 -8.33
N ASP A 256 15.45 9.06 -7.04
CA ASP A 256 16.44 8.72 -6.00
C ASP A 256 15.77 7.77 -4.98
N GLU A 257 15.46 6.53 -5.40
CA GLU A 257 14.95 5.49 -4.50
C GLU A 257 16.00 5.05 -3.47
N SER A 258 17.27 5.36 -3.74
CA SER A 258 18.40 5.11 -2.84
C SER A 258 18.54 6.13 -1.72
N GLU A 259 17.76 7.21 -1.75
CA GLU A 259 17.75 8.31 -0.76
C GLU A 259 19.13 8.95 -0.53
N ILE A 260 19.89 9.19 -1.62
CA ILE A 260 21.24 9.75 -1.52
C ILE A 260 21.23 11.28 -1.52
N PHE A 261 20.46 11.91 -2.43
CA PHE A 261 20.49 13.36 -2.65
C PHE A 261 19.10 14.02 -2.68
N GLY A 262 18.05 13.26 -2.99
CA GLY A 262 16.71 13.79 -3.21
C GLY A 262 16.18 14.70 -2.09
N PRO A 263 16.30 14.31 -0.81
CA PRO A 263 15.82 15.13 0.31
C PRO A 263 16.45 16.51 0.43
N TYR A 264 17.63 16.72 -0.14
CA TYR A 264 18.31 18.03 -0.11
C TYR A 264 17.82 19.00 -1.19
N LEU A 265 17.16 18.51 -2.25
CA LEU A 265 16.78 19.32 -3.40
C LEU A 265 15.75 20.39 -3.08
N ALA A 266 14.81 20.11 -2.20
CA ALA A 266 13.67 21.01 -1.93
C ALA A 266 14.07 22.45 -1.53
N TYR A 267 15.22 22.59 -0.81
CA TYR A 267 15.66 23.88 -0.28
C TYR A 267 17.07 24.28 -0.71
N ARG A 268 17.77 23.42 -1.48
CA ARG A 268 19.16 23.66 -1.90
C ARG A 268 19.36 23.69 -3.41
N SER A 269 18.30 23.49 -4.19
CA SER A 269 18.39 23.64 -5.65
C SER A 269 18.71 25.09 -6.04
N TRP A 270 19.42 25.28 -7.15
CA TRP A 270 19.77 26.60 -7.65
C TRP A 270 18.54 27.46 -7.95
N SER A 271 17.55 26.90 -8.64
CA SER A 271 16.29 27.57 -8.94
C SER A 271 15.21 27.15 -7.93
N PRO A 272 14.45 28.10 -7.35
CA PRO A 272 13.39 27.82 -6.41
C PRO A 272 12.16 27.25 -7.15
N ARG A 273 12.22 25.98 -7.45
CA ARG A 273 11.15 25.24 -8.14
C ARG A 273 10.59 24.15 -7.22
N PRO A 274 9.30 23.77 -7.37
CA PRO A 274 8.77 22.59 -6.71
C PRO A 274 9.62 21.36 -7.00
N VAL A 275 9.77 20.49 -6.00
CA VAL A 275 10.44 19.20 -6.12
C VAL A 275 9.39 18.11 -6.02
N ALA A 276 9.45 17.13 -6.91
CA ALA A 276 8.48 16.03 -6.97
C ALA A 276 9.18 14.72 -7.40
N GLY A 277 8.60 13.57 -7.12
CA GLY A 277 9.20 12.28 -7.46
C GLY A 277 9.43 11.43 -6.22
N THR A 278 10.65 10.97 -6.02
CA THR A 278 11.02 10.23 -4.80
C THR A 278 11.18 11.14 -3.58
N SER A 279 11.21 12.46 -3.79
CA SER A 279 11.29 13.49 -2.75
C SER A 279 10.39 14.68 -3.06
N GLY A 280 10.04 15.47 -2.07
CA GLY A 280 9.14 16.62 -2.19
C GLY A 280 7.68 16.21 -2.28
N LEU A 281 7.07 16.30 -3.44
CA LEU A 281 5.75 15.73 -3.72
C LEU A 281 5.93 14.27 -4.16
N VAL A 282 5.60 13.34 -3.29
CA VAL A 282 5.86 11.90 -3.48
C VAL A 282 4.54 11.17 -3.79
N PRO A 283 4.48 10.40 -4.89
CA PRO A 283 3.34 9.52 -5.14
C PRO A 283 3.42 8.28 -4.24
N MET A 284 2.34 7.98 -3.52
CA MET A 284 2.30 6.85 -2.58
C MET A 284 0.92 6.23 -2.45
N SER A 285 0.90 4.96 -2.09
CA SER A 285 -0.37 4.21 -1.91
C SER A 285 -1.12 4.60 -0.63
N TRP A 286 -0.44 5.09 0.39
CA TRP A 286 -1.03 5.46 1.68
C TRP A 286 -0.25 6.58 2.35
N HIS A 287 -0.98 7.48 3.00
CA HIS A 287 -0.38 8.54 3.80
C HIS A 287 -1.00 8.58 5.21
N PRO A 288 -0.22 8.71 6.29
CA PRO A 288 -0.73 8.72 7.67
C PRO A 288 -1.72 9.84 7.97
N ALA A 289 -1.62 10.98 7.30
CA ALA A 289 -2.55 12.10 7.45
C ALA A 289 -3.78 12.01 6.53
N HIS A 290 -4.07 10.82 5.96
CA HIS A 290 -5.29 10.63 5.20
C HIS A 290 -6.51 10.53 6.12
N GLU A 291 -7.52 11.40 5.93
CA GLU A 291 -8.67 11.54 6.83
C GLU A 291 -9.98 11.05 6.22
N GLN A 292 -10.10 11.06 4.89
CA GLN A 292 -11.37 10.79 4.19
C GLN A 292 -11.69 9.29 4.12
N TRP A 293 -12.95 8.98 3.80
CA TRP A 293 -13.46 7.64 3.52
C TRP A 293 -13.17 6.59 4.59
N GLY A 294 -13.14 7.01 5.87
CA GLY A 294 -12.90 6.13 7.00
C GLY A 294 -11.41 5.88 7.29
N ALA A 295 -10.50 6.61 6.63
CA ALA A 295 -9.06 6.46 6.83
C ALA A 295 -8.62 6.81 8.25
N THR A 296 -9.18 7.87 8.87
CA THR A 296 -8.90 8.22 10.26
C THR A 296 -9.22 7.07 11.22
N GLN A 297 -10.33 6.37 10.99
CA GLN A 297 -10.73 5.26 11.87
C GLN A 297 -9.76 4.09 11.78
N ILE A 298 -9.36 3.68 10.57
CA ILE A 298 -8.41 2.59 10.43
C ILE A 298 -7.03 2.97 10.95
N GLN A 299 -6.60 4.21 10.79
CA GLN A 299 -5.33 4.71 11.33
C GLN A 299 -5.30 4.69 12.85
N ASN A 300 -6.36 5.15 13.52
CA ASN A 300 -6.47 5.12 14.98
C ASN A 300 -6.44 3.68 15.51
N ARG A 301 -7.12 2.76 14.85
CA ARG A 301 -7.10 1.33 15.21
C ARG A 301 -5.73 0.70 14.95
N PHE A 302 -5.08 1.07 13.87
CA PHE A 302 -3.72 0.63 13.59
C PHE A 302 -2.74 1.18 14.63
N PHE A 303 -2.84 2.46 14.98
CA PHE A 303 -2.00 3.06 16.02
C PHE A 303 -2.18 2.36 17.37
N THR A 304 -3.41 2.04 17.74
CA THR A 304 -3.70 1.26 18.97
C THR A 304 -3.08 -0.13 18.93
N LEU A 305 -3.03 -0.78 17.75
CA LEU A 305 -2.44 -2.12 17.60
C LEU A 305 -0.92 -2.11 17.55
N ALA A 306 -0.33 -1.14 16.84
CA ALA A 306 1.09 -1.15 16.46
C ALA A 306 1.94 -0.13 17.24
N GLY A 307 1.34 0.84 17.95
CA GLY A 307 2.04 1.92 18.65
C GLY A 307 2.70 2.94 17.71
N ARG A 308 2.39 2.90 16.42
CA ARG A 308 2.96 3.78 15.40
C ARG A 308 1.96 4.05 14.28
N VAL A 309 2.26 5.02 13.42
CA VAL A 309 1.44 5.32 12.24
C VAL A 309 1.55 4.23 11.17
N MET A 310 0.48 4.06 10.39
CA MET A 310 0.42 3.13 9.27
C MET A 310 1.23 3.69 8.08
N ILE A 311 2.22 2.94 7.61
CA ILE A 311 2.98 3.25 6.40
C ILE A 311 2.45 2.47 5.18
N PRO A 312 2.86 2.80 3.94
CA PRO A 312 2.38 2.11 2.74
C PRO A 312 2.45 0.58 2.79
N LEU A 313 3.53 0.01 3.32
CA LEU A 313 3.69 -1.45 3.44
C LEU A 313 2.66 -2.08 4.40
N ASP A 314 2.33 -1.40 5.51
CA ASP A 314 1.27 -1.85 6.43
C ASP A 314 -0.10 -1.81 5.75
N PHE A 315 -0.37 -0.74 5.00
CA PHE A 315 -1.59 -0.63 4.22
C PHE A 315 -1.72 -1.75 3.19
N HIS A 316 -0.62 -2.14 2.51
CA HIS A 316 -0.63 -3.26 1.57
C HIS A 316 -0.94 -4.59 2.27
N GLY A 317 -0.33 -4.86 3.42
CA GLY A 317 -0.63 -6.05 4.24
C GLY A 317 -2.10 -6.08 4.70
N CYS A 318 -2.60 -4.93 5.17
CA CYS A 318 -3.99 -4.78 5.57
C CYS A 318 -4.95 -5.02 4.39
N LEU A 319 -4.67 -4.42 3.23
CA LEU A 319 -5.53 -4.52 2.06
C LEU A 319 -5.55 -5.94 1.48
N ALA A 320 -4.39 -6.63 1.45
CA ALA A 320 -4.30 -8.03 1.02
C ALA A 320 -5.14 -8.96 1.92
N ALA A 321 -4.95 -8.88 3.24
CA ALA A 321 -5.70 -9.71 4.17
C ALA A 321 -7.20 -9.36 4.19
N ARG A 322 -7.56 -8.08 3.99
CA ARG A 322 -8.95 -7.63 3.83
C ARG A 322 -9.57 -8.18 2.54
N ALA A 323 -8.83 -8.21 1.43
CA ALA A 323 -9.28 -8.79 0.17
C ALA A 323 -9.60 -10.29 0.32
N VAL A 324 -8.77 -11.03 1.05
CA VAL A 324 -9.04 -12.43 1.40
C VAL A 324 -10.33 -12.56 2.22
N GLY A 325 -10.53 -11.71 3.22
CA GLY A 325 -11.76 -11.70 4.04
C GLY A 325 -13.02 -11.40 3.23
N GLU A 326 -12.95 -10.41 2.31
CA GLU A 326 -14.05 -10.11 1.39
C GLU A 326 -14.37 -11.33 0.51
N ALA A 327 -13.35 -11.97 -0.07
CA ALA A 327 -13.54 -13.14 -0.93
C ALA A 327 -14.15 -14.32 -0.17
N ALA A 328 -13.62 -14.64 1.01
CA ALA A 328 -14.17 -15.72 1.85
C ALA A 328 -15.63 -15.46 2.24
N THR A 329 -15.96 -14.21 2.59
CA THR A 329 -17.34 -13.81 2.94
C THR A 329 -18.27 -13.91 1.74
N ARG A 330 -17.87 -13.43 0.56
CA ARG A 330 -18.69 -13.43 -0.66
C ARG A 330 -18.94 -14.83 -1.21
N THR A 331 -17.92 -15.69 -1.13
CA THR A 331 -18.03 -17.09 -1.58
C THR A 331 -18.62 -18.01 -0.52
N ASN A 332 -18.77 -17.53 0.71
CA ASN A 332 -19.09 -18.33 1.89
C ASN A 332 -18.21 -19.60 1.98
N SER A 333 -16.92 -19.47 1.66
CA SER A 333 -15.98 -20.58 1.54
C SER A 333 -14.60 -20.22 2.11
N GLY A 334 -13.90 -21.25 2.65
CA GLY A 334 -12.50 -21.17 3.03
C GLY A 334 -11.57 -21.91 2.06
N THR A 335 -12.11 -22.48 0.99
CA THR A 335 -11.27 -23.21 0.02
C THR A 335 -10.45 -22.26 -0.82
N PHE A 336 -9.20 -22.65 -1.09
CA PHE A 336 -8.29 -21.88 -1.93
C PHE A 336 -8.90 -21.54 -3.30
N ALA A 337 -9.51 -22.54 -3.96
CA ALA A 337 -10.07 -22.35 -5.29
C ALA A 337 -11.18 -21.27 -5.32
N ALA A 338 -12.16 -21.37 -4.42
CA ALA A 338 -13.26 -20.42 -4.36
C ALA A 338 -12.76 -18.99 -4.08
N ILE A 339 -11.85 -18.83 -3.12
CA ILE A 339 -11.28 -17.52 -2.75
C ILE A 339 -10.46 -16.95 -3.91
N ARG A 340 -9.56 -17.75 -4.52
CA ARG A 340 -8.73 -17.34 -5.65
C ARG A 340 -9.58 -16.91 -6.85
N ASP A 341 -10.54 -17.72 -7.22
CA ASP A 341 -11.36 -17.48 -8.42
C ASP A 341 -12.24 -16.23 -8.26
N TYR A 342 -12.74 -15.96 -7.06
CA TYR A 342 -13.41 -14.69 -6.77
C TYR A 342 -12.45 -13.51 -6.81
N LEU A 343 -11.28 -13.59 -6.17
CA LEU A 343 -10.29 -12.51 -6.13
C LEU A 343 -9.80 -12.09 -7.52
N LEU A 344 -9.60 -13.05 -8.40
CA LEU A 344 -9.13 -12.82 -9.76
C LEU A 344 -10.28 -12.63 -10.78
N GLY A 345 -11.51 -12.81 -10.34
CA GLY A 345 -12.72 -12.67 -11.15
C GLY A 345 -13.17 -11.20 -11.32
N PRO A 346 -14.08 -10.95 -12.26
CA PRO A 346 -14.59 -9.61 -12.57
C PRO A 346 -15.45 -9.00 -11.46
N GLU A 347 -16.04 -9.82 -10.61
CA GLU A 347 -16.92 -9.40 -9.51
C GLU A 347 -16.14 -8.89 -8.29
N PHE A 348 -14.84 -9.14 -8.25
CA PHE A 348 -14.01 -8.73 -7.12
C PHE A 348 -13.92 -7.22 -7.00
N GLY A 349 -14.24 -6.72 -5.83
CA GLY A 349 -14.03 -5.33 -5.49
C GLY A 349 -14.11 -5.13 -3.98
N VAL A 350 -13.08 -4.55 -3.40
CA VAL A 350 -12.96 -4.30 -1.96
C VAL A 350 -12.82 -2.81 -1.65
N ALA A 351 -13.44 -2.37 -0.56
CA ALA A 351 -13.27 -1.00 -0.06
C ALA A 351 -11.86 -0.83 0.54
N ALA A 352 -11.13 0.17 0.06
CA ALA A 352 -9.74 0.42 0.40
C ALA A 352 -9.50 1.79 1.08
N PHE A 353 -10.55 2.39 1.66
CA PHE A 353 -10.46 3.71 2.30
C PHE A 353 -9.94 4.82 1.36
N LYS A 354 -10.26 4.73 0.06
CA LYS A 354 -9.79 5.64 -1.00
C LYS A 354 -10.94 6.18 -1.87
N GLY A 355 -12.16 6.21 -1.34
CA GLY A 355 -13.34 6.76 -2.00
C GLY A 355 -13.99 5.85 -3.05
N GLN A 356 -13.33 4.79 -3.49
CA GLN A 356 -13.84 3.84 -4.46
C GLN A 356 -13.38 2.42 -4.18
N LYS A 357 -14.09 1.45 -4.77
CA LYS A 357 -13.68 0.04 -4.71
C LYS A 357 -12.43 -0.16 -5.55
N VAL A 358 -11.52 -0.98 -5.04
CA VAL A 358 -10.33 -1.43 -5.75
C VAL A 358 -10.53 -2.86 -6.25
N SER A 359 -9.95 -3.19 -7.43
CA SER A 359 -10.10 -4.49 -8.08
C SER A 359 -8.78 -4.93 -8.72
N ILE A 360 -8.65 -6.21 -9.07
CA ILE A 360 -7.45 -6.75 -9.71
C ILE A 360 -7.62 -6.72 -11.24
N ARG A 361 -6.58 -6.29 -11.95
CA ARG A 361 -6.51 -6.31 -13.42
C ARG A 361 -6.32 -7.73 -13.93
N PRO A 362 -7.13 -8.22 -14.87
CA PRO A 362 -7.00 -9.61 -15.33
C PRO A 362 -5.76 -9.86 -16.20
N TRP A 363 -5.15 -8.82 -16.79
CA TRP A 363 -4.02 -8.99 -17.72
C TRP A 363 -2.64 -9.06 -17.06
N ASN A 364 -2.48 -8.54 -15.85
CA ASN A 364 -1.19 -8.53 -15.14
C ASN A 364 -1.32 -8.66 -13.62
N LEU A 365 -2.51 -8.97 -13.11
CA LEU A 365 -2.85 -9.15 -11.71
C LEU A 365 -2.47 -7.98 -10.79
N GLN A 366 -2.33 -6.77 -11.34
CA GLN A 366 -2.10 -5.55 -10.57
C GLN A 366 -3.40 -5.01 -9.97
N LEU A 367 -3.40 -4.70 -8.70
CA LEU A 367 -4.51 -4.04 -8.04
C LEU A 367 -4.67 -2.61 -8.57
N ARG A 368 -5.86 -2.27 -9.08
CA ARG A 368 -6.28 -0.90 -9.38
C ARG A 368 -6.49 -0.15 -8.09
N GLN A 369 -5.86 0.96 -7.91
CA GLN A 369 -6.07 1.78 -6.72
C GLN A 369 -5.71 3.25 -6.96
N PRO A 370 -6.40 4.21 -6.33
CA PRO A 370 -5.97 5.59 -6.28
C PRO A 370 -4.60 5.73 -5.61
N ILE A 371 -3.81 6.66 -6.11
CA ILE A 371 -2.47 6.98 -5.61
C ILE A 371 -2.49 8.41 -5.07
N ALA A 372 -2.04 8.60 -3.84
CA ALA A 372 -1.85 9.92 -3.27
C ALA A 372 -0.61 10.58 -3.86
N VAL A 373 -0.67 11.88 -4.12
CA VAL A 373 0.49 12.75 -4.27
C VAL A 373 0.58 13.55 -2.97
N ALA A 374 1.63 13.36 -2.21
CA ALA A 374 1.72 13.85 -0.84
C ALA A 374 3.07 14.51 -0.55
N THR A 375 3.09 15.41 0.42
CA THR A 375 4.31 15.82 1.12
C THR A 375 4.58 14.86 2.27
N THR A 376 5.58 15.13 3.09
CA THR A 376 5.83 14.38 4.34
C THR A 376 4.69 14.55 5.35
N GLU A 377 4.00 15.70 5.32
CA GLU A 377 3.01 16.10 6.34
C GLU A 377 1.58 15.73 5.95
N LEU A 378 1.23 15.82 4.65
CA LEU A 378 -0.15 15.65 4.22
C LEU A 378 -0.31 15.20 2.77
N PRO A 379 -1.40 14.49 2.42
CA PRO A 379 -1.78 14.25 1.04
C PRO A 379 -2.28 15.55 0.40
N VAL A 380 -1.71 15.89 -0.76
CA VAL A 380 -2.05 17.09 -1.54
C VAL A 380 -3.17 16.80 -2.53
N SER A 381 -3.13 15.63 -3.16
CA SER A 381 -4.11 15.22 -4.19
C SER A 381 -4.16 13.70 -4.32
N TRP A 382 -5.19 13.22 -4.99
CA TRP A 382 -5.36 11.81 -5.33
C TRP A 382 -5.50 11.65 -6.84
N SER A 383 -4.71 10.75 -7.42
CA SER A 383 -4.82 10.36 -8.81
C SER A 383 -5.57 9.02 -8.93
N PRO A 384 -6.37 8.86 -10.00
CA PRO A 384 -6.50 9.66 -11.21
C PRO A 384 -7.02 11.06 -10.97
N GLN A 385 -6.39 12.05 -11.65
CA GLN A 385 -6.84 13.44 -11.59
C GLN A 385 -8.05 13.68 -12.49
N ALA A 386 -8.88 14.66 -12.15
CA ALA A 386 -10.02 15.05 -12.98
C ALA A 386 -9.57 15.41 -14.41
N GLY A 387 -10.28 14.88 -15.41
CA GLY A 387 -9.98 15.10 -16.83
C GLY A 387 -9.13 14.00 -17.48
N PHE A 388 -8.55 13.09 -16.73
CA PHE A 388 -7.89 11.92 -17.29
C PHE A 388 -8.89 10.75 -17.32
N LEU A 389 -9.59 10.63 -18.44
CA LEU A 389 -10.67 9.64 -18.65
C LEU A 389 -10.14 8.33 -19.22
N HIS A 390 -10.82 7.24 -18.92
CA HIS A 390 -10.56 5.92 -19.50
C HIS A 390 -11.88 5.20 -19.79
N GLN A 391 -11.91 4.37 -20.84
CA GLN A 391 -13.14 3.70 -21.32
C GLN A 391 -13.75 2.72 -20.30
N ARG A 392 -12.92 2.06 -19.47
CA ARG A 392 -13.36 1.03 -18.51
C ARG A 392 -13.31 1.52 -17.08
N SER A 393 -12.20 2.07 -16.67
CA SER A 393 -11.97 2.54 -15.30
C SER A 393 -10.92 3.64 -15.30
N GLU A 394 -11.20 4.77 -14.71
CA GLU A 394 -10.22 5.86 -14.55
C GLU A 394 -8.93 5.38 -13.87
N LEU A 395 -9.01 4.36 -13.02
CA LEU A 395 -7.85 3.73 -12.39
C LEU A 395 -6.90 3.05 -13.40
N ASP A 396 -7.37 2.72 -14.60
CA ASP A 396 -6.55 2.14 -15.66
C ASP A 396 -5.72 3.19 -16.43
N THR A 397 -5.92 4.48 -16.14
CA THR A 397 -5.00 5.54 -16.58
C THR A 397 -3.65 5.50 -15.86
N LEU A 398 -3.57 4.81 -14.70
CA LEU A 398 -2.35 4.67 -13.90
C LEU A 398 -1.68 3.32 -14.16
N GLY A 399 -0.44 3.34 -14.63
CA GLY A 399 0.32 2.13 -14.95
C GLY A 399 0.03 1.61 -16.35
N ILE A 400 0.25 0.30 -16.55
CA ILE A 400 0.12 -0.35 -17.85
C ILE A 400 -1.32 -0.80 -18.08
N ASP A 401 -1.95 -0.31 -19.14
CA ASP A 401 -3.27 -0.73 -19.56
C ASP A 401 -3.24 -2.03 -20.38
N ALA A 402 -4.41 -2.65 -20.57
CA ALA A 402 -4.53 -3.94 -21.25
C ALA A 402 -3.91 -3.95 -22.67
N PRO A 403 -4.11 -2.93 -23.54
CA PRO A 403 -3.50 -2.91 -24.86
C PRO A 403 -1.97 -2.77 -24.85
N GLU A 404 -1.41 -2.22 -23.75
CA GLU A 404 0.03 -1.96 -23.59
C GLU A 404 0.75 -3.14 -22.95
N SER A 405 0.01 -4.06 -22.32
CA SER A 405 0.57 -5.13 -21.51
C SER A 405 1.32 -6.16 -22.33
N LYS A 406 2.54 -6.46 -21.89
CA LYS A 406 3.38 -7.55 -22.42
C LYS A 406 3.33 -8.82 -21.54
N CYS A 407 2.53 -8.79 -20.49
CA CYS A 407 2.37 -9.92 -19.59
C CYS A 407 1.62 -11.07 -20.28
N LYS A 408 2.15 -12.27 -20.15
CA LYS A 408 1.55 -13.52 -20.67
C LYS A 408 1.24 -14.50 -19.54
N LEU A 409 0.94 -14.04 -18.35
CA LEU A 409 0.60 -14.81 -17.13
C LEU A 409 1.09 -16.28 -17.19
N GLN A 410 2.36 -16.48 -16.91
CA GLN A 410 3.02 -17.79 -16.94
C GLN A 410 2.80 -18.57 -15.64
#